data_3768720589888da79ce68a3b28a0ba08
#
_entry.id   3768720589888da79ce68a3b28a0ba08
#
_cell.length_a   1.000
_cell.length_b   1.000
_cell.length_c   1.000
_cell.angle_alpha   90.00
_cell.angle_beta   90.00
_cell.angle_gamma   90.00
#
_symmetry.space_group_name_H-M   'P 1'
#
loop_
_entity.id
_entity.type
_entity.pdbx_description
1 polymer ?
#
loop_
_entity_poly.entity_id
_entity_poly.type
_entity_poly.pdbx_seq_one_letter_code
_entity_poly.pdbx_strand_id
1 'polypeptide(L)'
;DAKACILAHRTELTGQNRAKFERVNPGMSTSVFDANEKSWSGQATFAMVQTLSRLSHLEQMPTLDLLVIDEAHHSSSPSYRAVIDAVLARNPKAGICGLTATPNRGDGKGLRDVFSNVADQITLGEMIAAGHLVSPRTFVIDVGVQDALKNVRKTAMDFDMDEVASILDKRLITEAVIKHWKEK
;
A
#
# COMPACT_ATOMS: atom_id res chain seq x y z
N ASP A 1 10.94 21.62 -15.44
CA ASP A 1 11.44 20.62 -14.52
C ASP A 1 10.37 19.56 -14.31
N ALA A 2 10.76 18.27 -14.39
CA ALA A 2 9.84 17.16 -14.21
C ALA A 2 9.26 17.14 -12.79
N LYS A 3 7.95 16.84 -12.68
CA LYS A 3 7.23 16.73 -11.40
C LYS A 3 6.72 15.31 -11.20
N ALA A 4 7.02 14.75 -10.01
CA ALA A 4 6.57 13.43 -9.60
C ALA A 4 5.65 13.51 -8.38
N CYS A 5 4.69 12.58 -8.29
CA CYS A 5 3.91 12.34 -7.09
C CYS A 5 4.06 10.90 -6.64
N ILE A 6 4.32 10.69 -5.36
CA ILE A 6 4.38 9.39 -4.71
C ILE A 6 3.13 9.26 -3.83
N LEU A 7 2.23 8.38 -4.22
CA LEU A 7 0.91 8.21 -3.59
C LEU A 7 0.92 7.04 -2.63
N ALA A 8 0.54 7.29 -1.38
CA ALA A 8 0.41 6.29 -0.33
C ALA A 8 -0.95 6.38 0.37
N HIS A 9 -1.33 5.34 1.12
CA HIS A 9 -2.60 5.30 1.84
C HIS A 9 -2.46 5.49 3.37
N ARG A 10 -1.23 5.57 3.88
CA ARG A 10 -0.94 5.77 5.31
C ARG A 10 0.07 6.89 5.49
N THR A 11 -0.16 7.74 6.49
CA THR A 11 0.71 8.88 6.82
C THR A 11 2.14 8.44 7.16
N GLU A 12 2.28 7.33 7.90
CA GLU A 12 3.58 6.78 8.26
C GLU A 12 4.40 6.39 7.01
N LEU A 13 3.74 5.79 6.01
CA LEU A 13 4.38 5.41 4.74
C LEU A 13 4.80 6.65 3.95
N THR A 14 3.98 7.70 3.94
CA THR A 14 4.31 8.97 3.28
C THR A 14 5.60 9.56 3.85
N GLY A 15 5.72 9.64 5.18
CA GLY A 15 6.91 10.14 5.86
C GLY A 15 8.16 9.27 5.64
N GLN A 16 8.00 7.95 5.74
CA GLN A 16 9.10 7.01 5.53
C GLN A 16 9.61 7.01 4.09
N ASN A 17 8.69 7.04 3.12
CA ASN A 17 9.03 7.07 1.70
C ASN A 17 9.76 8.37 1.36
N ARG A 18 9.29 9.52 1.88
CA ARG A 18 9.96 10.81 1.73
C ARG A 18 11.38 10.78 2.29
N ALA A 19 11.56 10.35 3.53
CA ALA A 19 12.87 10.32 4.18
C ALA A 19 13.87 9.41 3.43
N LYS A 20 13.40 8.25 2.94
CA LYS A 20 14.24 7.36 2.11
C LYS A 20 14.60 8.00 0.76
N PHE A 21 13.63 8.66 0.13
CA PHE A 21 13.83 9.34 -1.15
C PHE A 21 14.86 10.46 -1.02
N GLU A 22 14.74 11.34 -0.02
CA GLU A 22 15.66 12.44 0.25
C GLU A 22 17.09 11.96 0.50
N ARG A 23 17.22 10.81 1.19
CA ARG A 23 18.55 10.21 1.44
C ARG A 23 19.23 9.73 0.16
N VAL A 24 18.47 9.23 -0.80
CA VAL A 24 18.98 8.69 -2.07
C VAL A 24 19.11 9.79 -3.13
N ASN A 25 18.32 10.85 -3.02
CA ASN A 25 18.26 11.96 -3.97
C ASN A 25 18.46 13.33 -3.26
N PRO A 26 19.63 13.60 -2.68
CA PRO A 26 19.85 14.78 -1.82
C PRO A 26 19.74 16.13 -2.56
N GLY A 27 19.72 16.12 -3.89
CA GLY A 27 19.57 17.33 -4.70
C GLY A 27 18.14 17.64 -5.16
N MET A 28 17.17 16.75 -4.86
CA MET A 28 15.79 16.93 -5.28
C MET A 28 14.94 17.54 -4.17
N SER A 29 14.19 18.60 -4.51
CA SER A 29 13.26 19.20 -3.57
C SER A 29 12.01 18.32 -3.39
N THR A 30 11.54 18.20 -2.15
CA THR A 30 10.35 17.43 -1.81
C THR A 30 9.26 18.30 -1.19
N SER A 31 8.02 17.87 -1.29
CA SER A 31 6.86 18.46 -0.59
C SER A 31 5.88 17.38 -0.14
N VAL A 32 4.91 17.75 0.68
CA VAL A 32 3.90 16.84 1.23
C VAL A 32 2.52 17.35 0.85
N PHE A 33 1.62 16.40 0.54
CA PHE A 33 0.21 16.67 0.32
C PHE A 33 -0.66 15.71 1.15
N ASP A 34 -0.94 16.09 2.38
CA ASP A 34 -1.72 15.28 3.32
C ASP A 34 -2.78 16.12 4.06
N ALA A 35 -3.29 15.65 5.20
CA ALA A 35 -4.28 16.37 5.99
C ALA A 35 -3.74 17.70 6.54
N ASN A 36 -2.45 17.76 6.87
CA ASN A 36 -1.80 18.88 7.56
C ASN A 36 -1.13 19.86 6.59
N GLU A 37 -0.52 19.35 5.52
CA GLU A 37 0.20 20.14 4.52
C GLU A 37 -0.36 19.89 3.13
N LYS A 38 -0.47 20.93 2.30
CA LYS A 38 -0.98 20.87 0.93
C LYS A 38 -0.06 21.61 -0.03
N SER A 39 1.16 21.07 -0.15
CA SER A 39 2.21 21.71 -0.93
C SER A 39 2.58 20.91 -2.17
N TRP A 40 2.72 21.61 -3.29
CA TRP A 40 3.23 21.12 -4.57
C TRP A 40 4.56 21.79 -4.95
N SER A 41 5.26 22.39 -3.98
CA SER A 41 6.50 23.16 -4.24
C SER A 41 7.67 22.29 -4.65
N GLY A 42 7.71 21.02 -4.22
CA GLY A 42 8.78 20.09 -4.53
C GLY A 42 8.75 19.54 -5.97
N GLN A 43 9.88 19.02 -6.42
CA GLN A 43 9.97 18.20 -7.62
C GLN A 43 9.32 16.83 -7.40
N ALA A 44 9.42 16.30 -6.18
CA ALA A 44 8.73 15.09 -5.74
C ALA A 44 7.76 15.42 -4.59
N THR A 45 6.46 15.17 -4.79
CA THR A 45 5.42 15.37 -3.78
C THR A 45 4.95 14.03 -3.24
N PHE A 46 5.00 13.88 -1.91
CA PHE A 46 4.52 12.70 -1.21
C PHE A 46 3.08 12.94 -0.74
N ALA A 47 2.13 12.21 -1.32
CA ALA A 47 0.71 12.50 -1.15
C ALA A 47 -0.07 11.35 -0.51
N MET A 48 -1.03 11.72 0.34
CA MET A 48 -2.05 10.82 0.88
C MET A 48 -3.22 10.70 -0.07
N VAL A 49 -3.56 9.49 -0.50
CA VAL A 49 -4.66 9.26 -1.44
C VAL A 49 -5.99 9.79 -0.92
N GLN A 50 -6.31 9.60 0.38
CA GLN A 50 -7.57 10.06 0.99
C GLN A 50 -7.70 11.60 0.98
N THR A 51 -6.58 12.30 0.98
CA THR A 51 -6.59 13.76 0.89
C THR A 51 -6.64 14.20 -0.56
N LEU A 52 -5.74 13.67 -1.40
CA LEU A 52 -5.58 14.11 -2.77
C LEU A 52 -6.79 13.77 -3.65
N SER A 53 -7.48 12.65 -3.43
CA SER A 53 -8.63 12.21 -4.22
C SER A 53 -9.89 13.10 -4.11
N ARG A 54 -9.89 14.10 -3.23
CA ARG A 54 -10.98 15.08 -3.13
C ARG A 54 -10.98 16.00 -4.35
N LEU A 55 -12.16 16.25 -4.93
CA LEU A 55 -12.29 17.03 -6.17
C LEU A 55 -11.54 18.36 -6.11
N SER A 56 -11.73 19.14 -5.04
CA SER A 56 -11.07 20.45 -4.86
C SER A 56 -9.54 20.37 -4.83
N HIS A 57 -8.97 19.24 -4.39
CA HIS A 57 -7.52 19.02 -4.37
C HIS A 57 -7.00 18.53 -5.74
N LEU A 58 -7.79 17.69 -6.41
CA LEU A 58 -7.50 17.28 -7.77
C LEU A 58 -7.46 18.46 -8.73
N GLU A 59 -8.39 19.42 -8.59
CA GLU A 59 -8.43 20.64 -9.40
C GLU A 59 -7.15 21.48 -9.26
N GLN A 60 -6.53 21.50 -8.07
CA GLN A 60 -5.31 22.25 -7.76
C GLN A 60 -4.02 21.48 -8.07
N MET A 61 -4.12 20.23 -8.46
CA MET A 61 -2.95 19.38 -8.75
C MET A 61 -2.21 19.93 -9.99
N PRO A 62 -0.89 20.08 -9.93
CA PRO A 62 -0.11 20.49 -11.10
C PRO A 62 -0.06 19.38 -12.16
N THR A 63 0.43 19.71 -13.33
CA THR A 63 0.78 18.68 -14.31
C THR A 63 1.92 17.83 -13.76
N LEU A 64 1.72 16.52 -13.73
CA LEU A 64 2.71 15.54 -13.28
C LEU A 64 3.28 14.77 -14.47
N ASP A 65 4.56 14.45 -14.42
CA ASP A 65 5.24 13.61 -15.39
C ASP A 65 5.29 12.15 -14.95
N LEU A 66 5.23 11.92 -13.62
CA LEU A 66 5.27 10.59 -13.03
C LEU A 66 4.34 10.51 -11.81
N LEU A 67 3.52 9.47 -11.77
CA LEU A 67 2.79 9.05 -10.58
C LEU A 67 3.30 7.68 -10.14
N VAL A 68 3.88 7.60 -8.94
CA VAL A 68 4.26 6.35 -8.28
C VAL A 68 3.21 5.99 -7.25
N ILE A 69 2.68 4.78 -7.31
CA ILE A 69 1.64 4.28 -6.42
C ILE A 69 2.22 3.19 -5.53
N ASP A 70 2.36 3.49 -4.25
CA ASP A 70 2.71 2.52 -3.24
C ASP A 70 1.47 1.68 -2.87
N GLU A 71 1.68 0.38 -2.63
CA GLU A 71 0.62 -0.61 -2.45
C GLU A 71 -0.37 -0.63 -3.64
N ALA A 72 0.19 -0.73 -4.84
CA ALA A 72 -0.53 -0.62 -6.11
C ALA A 72 -1.71 -1.60 -6.29
N HIS A 73 -1.81 -2.64 -5.46
CA HIS A 73 -2.97 -3.52 -5.42
C HIS A 73 -4.27 -2.78 -5.03
N HIS A 74 -4.18 -1.57 -4.47
CA HIS A 74 -5.34 -0.69 -4.22
C HIS A 74 -5.73 0.18 -5.42
N SER A 75 -4.98 0.19 -6.51
CA SER A 75 -5.16 1.12 -7.65
C SER A 75 -6.53 1.05 -8.33
N SER A 76 -7.25 -0.07 -8.21
CA SER A 76 -8.60 -0.21 -8.76
C SER A 76 -9.69 0.45 -7.91
N SER A 77 -9.37 0.95 -6.71
CA SER A 77 -10.36 1.61 -5.85
C SER A 77 -10.72 3.01 -6.36
N PRO A 78 -11.93 3.52 -6.09
CA PRO A 78 -12.39 4.80 -6.63
C PRO A 78 -11.47 5.98 -6.32
N SER A 79 -10.89 6.04 -5.12
CA SER A 79 -9.99 7.14 -4.72
C SER A 79 -8.68 7.15 -5.51
N TYR A 80 -8.09 5.98 -5.76
CA TYR A 80 -6.88 5.88 -6.59
C TYR A 80 -7.19 6.17 -8.06
N ARG A 81 -8.31 5.63 -8.58
CA ARG A 81 -8.74 5.90 -9.96
C ARG A 81 -8.96 7.38 -10.19
N ALA A 82 -9.60 8.09 -9.27
CA ALA A 82 -9.80 9.54 -9.40
C ALA A 82 -8.47 10.31 -9.55
N VAL A 83 -7.43 9.91 -8.81
CA VAL A 83 -6.09 10.52 -8.93
C VAL A 83 -5.45 10.17 -10.25
N ILE A 84 -5.45 8.88 -10.64
CA ILE A 84 -4.86 8.40 -11.89
C ILE A 84 -5.51 9.10 -13.09
N ASP A 85 -6.84 9.14 -13.13
CA ASP A 85 -7.60 9.76 -14.22
C ASP A 85 -7.32 11.27 -14.30
N ALA A 86 -7.21 11.96 -13.15
CA ALA A 86 -6.86 13.37 -13.10
C ALA A 86 -5.43 13.66 -13.59
N VAL A 87 -4.47 12.77 -13.30
CA VAL A 87 -3.09 12.88 -13.82
C VAL A 87 -3.09 12.71 -15.34
N LEU A 88 -3.71 11.65 -15.84
CA LEU A 88 -3.75 11.33 -17.28
C LEU A 88 -4.55 12.36 -18.09
N ALA A 89 -5.60 12.96 -17.50
CA ALA A 89 -6.35 14.05 -18.13
C ALA A 89 -5.50 15.30 -18.35
N ARG A 90 -4.53 15.59 -17.44
CA ARG A 90 -3.61 16.74 -17.58
C ARG A 90 -2.40 16.44 -18.43
N ASN A 91 -1.88 15.24 -18.30
CA ASN A 91 -0.72 14.76 -19.05
C ASN A 91 -0.93 13.31 -19.50
N PRO A 92 -1.47 13.08 -20.71
CA PRO A 92 -1.67 11.74 -21.25
C PRO A 92 -0.37 10.93 -21.42
N LYS A 93 0.79 11.59 -21.33
CA LYS A 93 2.11 10.94 -21.40
C LYS A 93 2.74 10.70 -20.04
N ALA A 94 2.04 11.02 -18.94
CA ALA A 94 2.56 10.76 -17.60
C ALA A 94 2.84 9.28 -17.40
N GLY A 95 3.99 8.96 -16.82
CA GLY A 95 4.30 7.61 -16.37
C GLY A 95 3.45 7.24 -15.15
N ILE A 96 2.84 6.06 -15.17
CA ILE A 96 2.15 5.50 -13.99
C ILE A 96 2.91 4.25 -13.56
N CYS A 97 3.53 4.30 -12.39
CA CYS A 97 4.31 3.20 -11.83
C CYS A 97 3.67 2.69 -10.54
N GLY A 98 3.42 1.39 -10.46
CA GLY A 98 2.87 0.74 -9.27
C GLY A 98 3.88 -0.18 -8.61
N LEU A 99 3.98 -0.10 -7.28
CA LEU A 99 4.81 -0.97 -6.45
C LEU A 99 3.88 -1.77 -5.52
N THR A 100 4.03 -3.08 -5.49
CA THR A 100 3.26 -3.95 -4.59
C THR A 100 3.97 -5.27 -4.33
N ALA A 101 3.89 -5.77 -3.11
CA ALA A 101 4.31 -7.13 -2.77
C ALA A 101 3.22 -8.18 -3.09
N THR A 102 1.98 -7.76 -3.33
CA THR A 102 0.82 -8.62 -3.53
C THR A 102 0.09 -8.27 -4.83
N PRO A 103 0.66 -8.59 -6.01
CA PRO A 103 0.05 -8.22 -7.30
C PRO A 103 -1.26 -8.95 -7.57
N ASN A 104 -1.47 -10.13 -6.96
CA ASN A 104 -2.69 -10.91 -7.10
C ASN A 104 -3.70 -10.48 -6.03
N ARG A 105 -4.79 -9.88 -6.45
CA ARG A 105 -5.87 -9.47 -5.56
C ARG A 105 -6.79 -10.65 -5.24
N GLY A 106 -7.23 -10.74 -4.00
CA GLY A 106 -8.18 -11.77 -3.55
C GLY A 106 -9.57 -11.68 -4.20
N ASP A 107 -9.92 -10.53 -4.80
CA ASP A 107 -11.18 -10.30 -5.53
C ASP A 107 -11.12 -10.71 -7.02
N GLY A 108 -10.02 -11.28 -7.49
CA GLY A 108 -9.82 -11.69 -8.88
C GLY A 108 -9.66 -10.51 -9.87
N LYS A 109 -9.75 -9.26 -9.43
CA LYS A 109 -9.50 -8.09 -10.28
C LYS A 109 -8.01 -7.85 -10.36
N GLY A 110 -7.45 -8.08 -11.54
CA GLY A 110 -6.04 -7.86 -11.81
C GLY A 110 -5.68 -6.37 -11.83
N LEU A 111 -4.37 -6.10 -11.81
CA LEU A 111 -3.84 -4.74 -11.96
C LEU A 111 -3.82 -4.27 -13.42
N ARG A 112 -4.22 -5.12 -14.37
CA ARG A 112 -4.18 -4.84 -15.83
C ARG A 112 -5.09 -3.69 -16.27
N ASP A 113 -6.10 -3.35 -15.46
CA ASP A 113 -6.97 -2.20 -15.74
C ASP A 113 -6.26 -0.85 -15.53
N VAL A 114 -5.11 -0.86 -14.87
CA VAL A 114 -4.33 0.33 -14.55
C VAL A 114 -2.93 0.26 -15.16
N PHE A 115 -2.28 -0.89 -15.11
CA PHE A 115 -0.89 -1.08 -15.55
C PHE A 115 -0.85 -2.00 -16.77
N SER A 116 -0.19 -1.54 -17.82
CA SER A 116 -0.09 -2.26 -19.10
C SER A 116 0.90 -3.41 -19.08
N ASN A 117 1.90 -3.36 -18.20
CA ASN A 117 2.98 -4.35 -18.11
C ASN A 117 3.51 -4.49 -16.70
N VAL A 118 4.31 -5.53 -16.48
CA VAL A 118 5.17 -5.71 -15.30
C VAL A 118 6.60 -5.35 -15.75
N ALA A 119 7.16 -4.30 -15.14
CA ALA A 119 8.50 -3.83 -15.46
C ALA A 119 9.58 -4.72 -14.84
N ASP A 120 9.34 -5.16 -13.59
CA ASP A 120 10.25 -6.03 -12.85
C ASP A 120 9.49 -6.80 -11.77
N GLN A 121 10.01 -7.97 -11.39
CA GLN A 121 9.48 -8.80 -10.33
C GLN A 121 10.63 -9.51 -9.62
N ILE A 122 10.68 -9.38 -8.30
CA ILE A 122 11.62 -10.10 -7.44
C ILE A 122 10.82 -11.02 -6.52
N THR A 123 11.15 -12.28 -6.51
CA THR A 123 10.49 -13.28 -5.65
C THR A 123 11.10 -13.35 -4.26
N LEU A 124 10.33 -13.84 -3.29
CA LEU A 124 10.83 -14.11 -1.93
C LEU A 124 12.05 -15.04 -1.95
N GLY A 125 12.03 -16.07 -2.81
CA GLY A 125 13.13 -17.02 -2.95
C GLY A 125 14.44 -16.37 -3.42
N GLU A 126 14.35 -15.47 -4.40
CA GLU A 126 15.50 -14.70 -4.91
C GLU A 126 16.06 -13.78 -3.83
N MET A 127 15.20 -13.11 -3.06
CA MET A 127 15.64 -12.24 -1.97
C MET A 127 16.32 -13.02 -0.83
N ILE A 128 15.86 -14.23 -0.54
CA ILE A 128 16.51 -15.12 0.44
C ILE A 128 17.86 -15.62 -0.10
N ALA A 129 17.90 -16.07 -1.36
CA ALA A 129 19.11 -16.55 -1.99
C ALA A 129 20.20 -15.45 -2.10
N ALA A 130 19.78 -14.19 -2.32
CA ALA A 130 20.66 -13.03 -2.34
C ALA A 130 21.10 -12.55 -0.93
N GLY A 131 20.60 -13.15 0.15
CA GLY A 131 20.91 -12.75 1.53
C GLY A 131 20.25 -11.47 2.01
N HIS A 132 19.29 -10.93 1.26
CA HIS A 132 18.52 -9.74 1.66
C HIS A 132 17.39 -10.06 2.64
N LEU A 133 16.89 -11.30 2.62
CA LEU A 133 15.89 -11.81 3.57
C LEU A 133 16.36 -13.11 4.18
N VAL A 134 15.92 -13.37 5.41
CA VAL A 134 16.12 -14.67 6.07
C VAL A 134 14.97 -15.61 5.71
N SER A 135 15.26 -16.91 5.68
CA SER A 135 14.23 -17.92 5.45
C SER A 135 13.20 -17.90 6.60
N PRO A 136 11.89 -17.76 6.32
CA PRO A 136 10.89 -17.75 7.36
C PRO A 136 10.75 -19.14 8.00
N ARG A 137 10.52 -19.16 9.32
CA ARG A 137 10.10 -20.36 10.07
C ARG A 137 8.65 -20.15 10.48
N THR A 138 7.74 -20.88 9.85
CA THR A 138 6.32 -20.78 10.13
C THR A 138 5.89 -21.84 11.14
N PHE A 139 5.20 -21.42 12.19
CA PHE A 139 4.60 -22.30 13.18
C PHE A 139 3.10 -22.12 13.13
N VAL A 140 2.37 -23.23 13.02
CA VAL A 140 0.90 -23.23 13.12
C VAL A 140 0.53 -23.65 14.53
N ILE A 141 -0.17 -22.78 15.26
CA ILE A 141 -0.63 -23.04 16.62
C ILE A 141 -2.14 -23.26 16.54
N ASP A 142 -2.58 -24.45 16.93
CA ASP A 142 -4.01 -24.72 17.09
C ASP A 142 -4.46 -24.16 18.45
N VAL A 143 -5.29 -23.12 18.41
CA VAL A 143 -5.87 -22.48 19.60
C VAL A 143 -7.35 -22.86 19.80
N GLY A 144 -7.84 -23.89 19.08
CA GLY A 144 -9.17 -24.47 19.27
C GLY A 144 -10.33 -23.58 18.81
N VAL A 145 -10.09 -22.60 17.94
CA VAL A 145 -11.14 -21.65 17.45
C VAL A 145 -11.53 -21.88 16.00
N GLN A 146 -11.01 -22.92 15.35
CA GLN A 146 -11.20 -23.17 13.91
C GLN A 146 -12.69 -23.26 13.52
N ASP A 147 -13.52 -23.94 14.32
CA ASP A 147 -14.94 -24.09 14.02
C ASP A 147 -15.71 -22.78 14.23
N ALA A 148 -15.32 -21.97 15.21
CA ALA A 148 -15.90 -20.64 15.40
C ALA A 148 -15.57 -19.72 14.21
N LEU A 149 -14.33 -19.75 13.71
CA LEU A 149 -13.91 -18.95 12.56
C LEU A 149 -14.58 -19.39 11.24
N LYS A 150 -14.89 -20.67 11.06
CA LYS A 150 -15.63 -21.14 9.88
C LYS A 150 -17.03 -20.54 9.76
N ASN A 151 -17.64 -20.20 10.90
CA ASN A 151 -19.02 -19.68 10.98
C ASN A 151 -19.09 -18.16 10.96
N VAL A 152 -17.95 -17.46 10.90
CA VAL A 152 -17.90 -15.99 10.79
C VAL A 152 -18.59 -15.53 9.51
N ARG A 153 -19.41 -14.50 9.63
CA ARG A 153 -20.08 -13.88 8.49
C ARG A 153 -19.07 -13.36 7.49
N LYS A 154 -19.32 -13.62 6.21
CA LYS A 154 -18.55 -13.06 5.11
C LYS A 154 -19.23 -11.81 4.62
N THR A 155 -18.49 -10.73 4.57
CA THR A 155 -18.88 -9.53 3.84
C THR A 155 -18.59 -9.72 2.35
N ALA A 156 -19.00 -8.78 1.49
CA ALA A 156 -18.80 -8.89 0.05
C ALA A 156 -17.32 -9.02 -0.38
N MET A 157 -16.37 -8.65 0.48
CA MET A 157 -14.94 -8.59 0.17
C MET A 157 -14.05 -9.32 1.19
N ASP A 158 -14.54 -9.59 2.41
CA ASP A 158 -13.72 -10.19 3.47
C ASP A 158 -14.62 -10.77 4.57
N PHE A 159 -14.01 -11.33 5.62
CA PHE A 159 -14.70 -11.71 6.85
C PHE A 159 -15.14 -10.48 7.64
N ASP A 160 -16.20 -10.63 8.45
CA ASP A 160 -16.57 -9.63 9.46
C ASP A 160 -15.47 -9.55 10.53
N MET A 161 -14.65 -8.49 10.45
CA MET A 161 -13.46 -8.35 11.29
C MET A 161 -13.81 -8.12 12.77
N ASP A 162 -14.95 -7.55 13.08
CA ASP A 162 -15.41 -7.37 14.48
C ASP A 162 -15.77 -8.73 15.09
N GLU A 163 -16.42 -9.58 14.31
CA GLU A 163 -16.73 -10.95 14.72
C GLU A 163 -15.45 -11.79 14.85
N VAL A 164 -14.50 -11.67 13.91
CA VAL A 164 -13.19 -12.31 14.00
C VAL A 164 -12.45 -11.86 15.26
N ALA A 165 -12.42 -10.55 15.52
CA ALA A 165 -11.77 -10.00 16.71
C ALA A 165 -12.40 -10.54 17.99
N SER A 166 -13.72 -10.65 18.08
CA SER A 166 -14.41 -11.20 19.25
C SER A 166 -14.05 -12.67 19.53
N ILE A 167 -13.72 -13.44 18.50
CA ILE A 167 -13.29 -14.85 18.61
C ILE A 167 -11.83 -14.93 19.04
N LEU A 168 -10.97 -14.10 18.47
CA LEU A 168 -9.51 -14.16 18.64
C LEU A 168 -9.00 -13.34 19.84
N ASP A 169 -9.68 -12.26 20.22
CA ASP A 169 -9.29 -11.41 21.35
C ASP A 169 -9.69 -12.03 22.70
N LYS A 170 -9.20 -13.22 22.95
CA LYS A 170 -9.40 -13.95 24.22
C LYS A 170 -8.04 -14.14 24.91
N ARG A 171 -8.02 -13.85 26.20
CA ARG A 171 -6.82 -13.99 27.03
C ARG A 171 -6.15 -15.36 26.89
N LEU A 172 -6.92 -16.45 26.85
CA LEU A 172 -6.40 -17.82 26.70
C LEU A 172 -5.66 -18.02 25.37
N ILE A 173 -6.15 -17.41 24.27
CA ILE A 173 -5.49 -17.49 22.96
C ILE A 173 -4.18 -16.72 23.00
N THR A 174 -4.20 -15.50 23.54
CA THR A 174 -2.99 -14.67 23.67
C THR A 174 -1.94 -15.36 24.55
N GLU A 175 -2.34 -15.95 25.67
CA GLU A 175 -1.44 -16.70 26.56
C GLU A 175 -0.85 -17.94 25.86
N ALA A 176 -1.64 -18.68 25.06
CA ALA A 176 -1.17 -19.83 24.30
C ALA A 176 -0.13 -19.41 23.25
N VAL A 177 -0.36 -18.32 22.52
CA VAL A 177 0.58 -17.79 21.53
C VAL A 177 1.88 -17.33 22.20
N ILE A 178 1.79 -16.58 23.31
CA ILE A 178 2.97 -16.09 24.04
C ILE A 178 3.77 -17.26 24.61
N LYS A 179 3.10 -18.28 25.19
CA LYS A 179 3.76 -19.48 25.70
C LYS A 179 4.56 -20.17 24.59
N HIS A 180 3.90 -20.44 23.45
CA HIS A 180 4.55 -21.10 22.32
C HIS A 180 5.74 -20.30 21.77
N TRP A 181 5.61 -18.97 21.71
CA TRP A 181 6.70 -18.09 21.25
C TRP A 181 7.92 -18.11 22.19
N LYS A 182 7.70 -18.23 23.50
CA LYS A 182 8.78 -18.33 24.48
C LYS A 182 9.52 -19.67 24.46
N GLU A 183 8.88 -20.74 23.95
CA GLU A 183 9.44 -22.08 23.85
C GLU A 183 10.30 -22.27 22.58
N LYS A 184 10.33 -21.31 21.65
CA LYS A 184 11.07 -21.35 20.37
C LYS A 184 12.23 -20.38 20.33
#